data_6d614c62faecde16dbc3b0fb62118a7f
#
_entry.id   6d614c62faecde16dbc3b0fb62118a7f
#
_cell.length_a   1.000
_cell.length_b   1.000
_cell.length_c   1.000
_cell.angle_alpha   90.00
_cell.angle_beta   90.00
_cell.angle_gamma   90.00
#
_symmetry.space_group_name_H-M   'P 1'
#
loop_
_entity.id
_entity.type
_entity.pdbx_description
1 polymer ?
#
loop_
_entity_poly.entity_id
_entity_poly.type
_entity_poly.pdbx_seq_one_letter_code
_entity_poly.pdbx_strand_id
1 'polypeptide(L)' 'MSFYDVVYEQVKKIPHGKVATYGQIACLCGSPRASRAVGYALHFNPDPKHVPCFRVVNRFGRCAP' A
#
# COMPACT_ATOMS: atom_id res chain seq x y z
N MET A 1 -0.90 -15.93 6.42
CA MET A 1 -0.58 -14.50 6.27
C MET A 1 -1.82 -13.67 6.54
N SER A 2 -1.67 -12.57 7.28
CA SER A 2 -2.76 -11.62 7.45
C SER A 2 -2.91 -10.77 6.18
N PHE A 3 -4.05 -10.10 6.05
CA PHE A 3 -4.25 -9.15 4.95
C PHE A 3 -3.15 -8.07 4.94
N TYR A 4 -2.76 -7.60 6.12
CA TYR A 4 -1.71 -6.58 6.24
C TYR A 4 -0.36 -7.08 5.72
N ASP A 5 -0.02 -8.34 5.99
CA ASP A 5 1.21 -8.94 5.45
C ASP A 5 1.19 -8.94 3.92
N VAL A 6 0.05 -9.28 3.34
CA VAL A 6 -0.11 -9.27 1.87
C VAL A 6 0.05 -7.86 1.34
N VAL A 7 -0.52 -6.85 2.01
CA VAL A 7 -0.36 -5.45 1.63
C VAL A 7 1.12 -5.06 1.62
N TYR A 8 1.85 -5.37 2.67
CA TYR A 8 3.26 -5.02 2.77
C TYR A 8 4.07 -5.68 1.67
N GLU A 9 3.79 -6.93 1.33
CA GLU A 9 4.47 -7.62 0.25
C GLU A 9 4.22 -6.94 -1.11
N GLN A 10 3.00 -6.49 -1.37
CA GLN A 10 2.70 -5.80 -2.62
C GLN A 10 3.40 -4.44 -2.68
N VAL A 11 3.44 -3.72 -1.57
CA VAL A 11 4.12 -2.42 -1.51
C VAL A 11 5.62 -2.56 -1.77
N LYS A 12 6.24 -3.62 -1.24
CA LYS A 12 7.65 -3.89 -1.48
C LYS A 12 7.99 -4.10 -2.96
N LYS A 13 7.01 -4.54 -3.74
CA LYS A 13 7.22 -4.80 -5.18
C LYS A 13 7.15 -3.55 -6.04
N ILE A 14 6.76 -2.39 -5.48
CA ILE A 14 6.70 -1.15 -6.25
C ILE A 14 8.13 -0.74 -6.62
N PRO A 15 8.46 -0.61 -7.92
CA PRO A 15 9.82 -0.25 -8.34
C PRO A 15 10.22 1.13 -7.84
N HIS A 16 11.51 1.32 -7.66
CA HIS A 16 12.06 2.62 -7.32
C HIS A 16 11.63 3.65 -8.36
N GLY A 17 11.17 4.81 -7.90
CA GLY A 17 10.70 5.88 -8.78
C GLY A 17 9.27 5.71 -9.29
N LYS A 18 8.58 4.66 -8.89
CA LYS A 18 7.18 4.41 -9.26
C LYS A 18 6.28 4.58 -8.05
N VAL A 19 4.99 4.78 -8.32
CA VAL A 19 3.96 4.87 -7.28
C VAL A 19 2.77 4.00 -7.67
N ALA A 20 1.97 3.64 -6.67
CA ALA A 20 0.72 2.92 -6.89
C ALA A 20 -0.37 3.57 -6.04
N THR A 21 -1.62 3.43 -6.44
CA THR A 21 -2.75 3.92 -5.65
C THR A 21 -3.17 2.88 -4.61
N TYR A 22 -3.87 3.32 -3.57
CA TYR A 22 -4.45 2.41 -2.58
C TYR A 22 -5.35 1.37 -3.25
N GLY A 23 -6.15 1.82 -4.25
CA GLY A 23 -7.01 0.91 -4.99
C GLY A 23 -6.24 -0.14 -5.76
N GLN A 24 -5.11 0.24 -6.38
CA GLN A 24 -4.26 -0.70 -7.09
C GLN A 24 -3.68 -1.75 -6.13
N ILE A 25 -3.21 -1.33 -4.97
CA ILE A 25 -2.68 -2.26 -3.97
C ILE A 25 -3.77 -3.20 -3.48
N ALA A 26 -4.98 -2.66 -3.23
CA ALA A 26 -6.12 -3.49 -2.81
C ALA A 26 -6.46 -4.54 -3.87
N CYS A 27 -6.45 -4.19 -5.16
CA CYS A 27 -6.68 -5.13 -6.24
C CYS A 27 -5.62 -6.23 -6.26
N LEU A 28 -4.36 -5.87 -6.09
CA LEU A 28 -3.27 -6.83 -6.06
C LEU A 28 -3.37 -7.78 -4.86
N CYS A 29 -4.00 -7.33 -3.78
CA CYS A 29 -4.27 -8.17 -2.61
C CYS A 29 -5.52 -9.05 -2.77
N GLY A 30 -6.20 -8.96 -3.90
CA GLY A 30 -7.41 -9.73 -4.15
C GLY A 30 -8.68 -9.12 -3.57
N SER A 31 -8.63 -7.89 -3.06
CA SER A 31 -9.76 -7.23 -2.40
C SER A 31 -9.89 -5.79 -2.89
N PRO A 32 -10.42 -5.57 -4.11
CA PRO A 32 -10.45 -4.23 -4.70
C PRO A 32 -11.24 -3.18 -3.90
N ARG A 33 -12.10 -3.62 -2.99
CA ARG A 33 -12.87 -2.70 -2.12
C ARG A 33 -12.14 -2.39 -0.81
N ALA A 34 -10.95 -2.95 -0.59
CA ALA A 34 -10.23 -2.84 0.67
C ALA A 34 -9.21 -1.70 0.69
N SER A 35 -9.39 -0.65 -0.14
CA SER A 35 -8.43 0.46 -0.19
C SER A 35 -8.28 1.16 1.17
N ARG A 36 -9.36 1.26 1.94
CA ARG A 36 -9.30 1.83 3.29
C ARG A 36 -8.42 0.97 4.22
N ALA A 37 -8.57 -0.36 4.14
CA ALA A 37 -7.75 -1.28 4.93
C ALA A 37 -6.28 -1.20 4.53
N VAL A 38 -6.00 -1.00 3.25
CA VAL A 38 -4.63 -0.73 2.77
C VAL A 38 -4.09 0.53 3.42
N GLY A 39 -4.89 1.59 3.49
CA GLY A 39 -4.50 2.82 4.16
C GLY A 39 -4.15 2.60 5.62
N TYR A 40 -4.95 1.83 6.36
CA TYR A 40 -4.67 1.49 7.74
C TYR A 40 -3.39 0.67 7.89
N ALA A 41 -3.19 -0.32 7.00
CA ALA A 41 -1.98 -1.13 7.04
C ALA A 41 -0.73 -0.27 6.90
N LEU A 42 -0.76 0.70 6.01
CA LEU A 42 0.37 1.58 5.77
C LEU A 42 0.55 2.62 6.88
N HIS A 43 -0.54 3.07 7.49
CA HIS A 43 -0.48 3.96 8.64
C HIS A 43 0.27 3.31 9.82
N PHE A 44 0.05 2.02 10.03
CA PHE A 44 0.68 1.25 11.10
C PHE A 44 1.90 0.45 10.63
N ASN A 45 2.49 0.85 9.51
CA ASN A 45 3.64 0.15 8.92
C ASN A 45 4.77 -0.01 9.94
N PRO A 46 5.12 -1.25 10.33
CA PRO A 46 6.14 -1.49 11.35
C PRO A 46 7.56 -1.34 10.84
N ASP A 47 7.75 -1.29 9.52
CA ASP A 47 9.09 -1.29 8.92
C ASP A 47 9.14 -0.37 7.69
N PRO A 48 9.10 0.96 7.91
CA PRO A 48 9.08 1.92 6.79
C PRO A 48 10.35 1.89 5.92
N LYS A 49 11.44 1.30 6.42
CA LYS A 49 12.66 1.19 5.62
C LYS A 49 12.53 0.15 4.50
N HIS A 50 11.84 -0.95 4.77
CA HIS A 50 11.68 -2.03 3.81
C HIS A 50 10.34 -2.03 3.12
N VAL A 51 9.33 -1.37 3.73
CA VAL A 51 8.00 -1.21 3.13
C VAL A 51 7.83 0.28 2.79
N PRO A 52 8.07 0.67 1.52
CA PRO A 52 8.08 2.09 1.14
C PRO A 52 6.67 2.65 1.00
N CYS A 53 6.00 2.90 2.12
CA CYS A 53 4.62 3.37 2.12
C CYS A 53 4.45 4.71 1.40
N PHE A 54 5.51 5.51 1.30
CA PHE A 54 5.47 6.78 0.57
C PHE A 54 5.24 6.61 -0.94
N ARG A 55 5.39 5.39 -1.48
CA ARG A 55 5.09 5.08 -2.89
C ARG A 55 3.62 4.75 -3.12
N VAL A 56 2.82 4.68 -2.06
CA VAL A 56 1.39 4.45 -2.18
C VAL A 56 0.68 5.78 -1.96
N VAL A 57 -0.14 6.16 -2.93
CA VAL A 57 -0.78 7.47 -2.96
C VAL A 57 -2.29 7.29 -3.16
N ASN A 58 -3.06 8.33 -2.85
CA ASN A 58 -4.48 8.30 -3.13
C ASN A 58 -4.72 8.53 -4.63
N ARG A 59 -5.99 8.44 -5.05
CA ARG A 59 -6.35 8.61 -6.48
C ARG A 59 -5.99 9.97 -7.05
N PHE A 60 -5.65 10.95 -6.20
CA PHE A 60 -5.22 12.28 -6.62
C PHE A 60 -3.70 12.41 -6.68
N GLY A 61 -2.96 11.31 -6.46
CA GLY A 61 -1.50 11.32 -6.50
C GLY A 61 -0.84 11.85 -5.25
N ARG A 62 -1.57 11.94 -4.14
CA ARG A 62 -1.05 12.44 -2.87
C ARG A 62 -0.91 11.32 -1.85
N CYS A 63 0.11 11.41 -0.99
CA CYS A 63 0.22 10.52 0.15
C CYS A 63 -0.97 10.77 1.08
N ALA A 64 -1.52 9.70 1.65
CA ALA A 64 -2.56 9.84 2.64
C ALA A 64 -1.98 10.45 3.92
N PRO A 65 -2.77 11.25 4.64
CA PRO A 65 -2.33 11.78 5.93
C PRO A 65 -2.16 10.69 6.97
#